data_14500b7ba1ce0a04c7595519a307bef5
#
_entry.id   14500b7ba1ce0a04c7595519a307bef5
#
_cell.length_a   1.000
_cell.length_b   1.000
_cell.length_c   1.000
_cell.angle_alpha   90.00
_cell.angle_beta   90.00
_cell.angle_gamma   90.00
#
_symmetry.space_group_name_H-M   'P 1'
#
loop_
_entity.id
_entity.type
_entity.pdbx_description
1 polymer ?
#
loop_
_entity_poly.entity_id
_entity_poly.type
_entity_poly.pdbx_seq_one_letter_code
_entity_poly.pdbx_strand_id
1 'polypeptide(L)'
;MREPAESPNQEVPSWHGIASNRFNPHAWIVGEPEIGDDVWIGAFTVIDGSGGLVIGDGCDISAGVQIYTHSTVERCVSERARDIQRASSSIGRNVHIGANAVVLMGADIGHHSVVAAGAVVTENTVAPPYSVLRGVPARVFPDAARRFAD
;
A
#
# COMPACT_ATOMS: atom_id res chain seq x y z
N MET A 1 -9.62 -24.32 11.61
CA MET A 1 -9.54 -23.10 10.77
C MET A 1 -10.91 -22.92 10.11
N ARG A 2 -11.63 -21.88 10.45
CA ARG A 2 -12.91 -21.58 9.79
C ARG A 2 -12.58 -20.92 8.47
N GLU A 3 -13.12 -21.44 7.37
CA GLU A 3 -13.16 -20.71 6.11
C GLU A 3 -13.80 -19.34 6.37
N PRO A 4 -13.22 -18.24 5.85
CA PRO A 4 -13.89 -16.96 5.92
C PRO A 4 -15.25 -17.13 5.23
N ALA A 5 -16.32 -16.78 5.95
CA ALA A 5 -17.64 -16.72 5.36
C ALA A 5 -17.54 -15.82 4.11
N GLU A 6 -17.97 -16.35 2.97
CA GLU A 6 -18.14 -15.53 1.76
C GLU A 6 -19.03 -14.36 2.13
N SER A 7 -18.40 -13.19 2.21
CA SER A 7 -19.13 -11.93 2.37
C SER A 7 -20.02 -11.81 1.12
N PRO A 8 -21.33 -11.67 1.25
CA PRO A 8 -22.15 -11.43 0.08
C PRO A 8 -21.57 -10.19 -0.63
N ASN A 9 -21.31 -10.31 -1.92
CA ASN A 9 -20.85 -9.22 -2.78
C ASN A 9 -21.74 -8.00 -2.56
N GLN A 10 -21.37 -7.12 -1.65
CA GLN A 10 -21.95 -5.80 -1.61
C GLN A 10 -21.26 -5.03 -2.73
N GLU A 11 -21.93 -4.95 -3.87
CA GLU A 11 -21.52 -4.07 -4.93
C GLU A 11 -21.40 -2.65 -4.37
N VAL A 12 -20.16 -2.14 -4.35
CA VAL A 12 -19.96 -0.72 -4.05
C VAL A 12 -20.68 0.07 -5.14
N PRO A 13 -21.56 1.00 -4.78
CA PRO A 13 -22.31 1.74 -5.79
C PRO A 13 -21.39 2.35 -6.84
N SER A 14 -21.71 2.12 -8.10
CA SER A 14 -20.89 2.56 -9.25
C SER A 14 -20.68 4.08 -9.37
N TRP A 15 -21.44 4.86 -8.59
CA TRP A 15 -21.31 6.32 -8.59
C TRP A 15 -19.96 6.84 -8.06
N HIS A 16 -19.17 6.01 -7.39
CA HIS A 16 -17.80 6.35 -6.98
C HIS A 16 -16.78 6.23 -8.11
N GLY A 17 -17.13 5.63 -9.24
CA GLY A 17 -16.17 5.34 -10.32
C GLY A 17 -15.08 4.35 -9.94
N ILE A 18 -15.25 3.63 -8.83
CA ILE A 18 -14.30 2.65 -8.31
C ILE A 18 -14.92 1.27 -8.41
N ALA A 19 -14.21 0.38 -9.10
CA ALA A 19 -14.66 -0.99 -9.29
C ALA A 19 -14.68 -1.77 -7.96
N SER A 20 -15.61 -2.71 -7.84
CA SER A 20 -15.57 -3.69 -6.75
C SER A 20 -14.30 -4.53 -6.83
N ASN A 21 -13.82 -5.02 -5.70
CA ASN A 21 -12.65 -5.86 -5.62
C ASN A 21 -12.88 -7.10 -4.74
N ARG A 22 -12.01 -8.10 -4.89
CA ARG A 22 -12.12 -9.38 -4.18
C ARG A 22 -11.57 -9.35 -2.74
N PHE A 23 -10.94 -8.26 -2.31
CA PHE A 23 -10.24 -8.21 -1.03
C PHE A 23 -11.11 -7.69 0.12
N ASN A 24 -11.73 -6.54 -0.07
CA ASN A 24 -12.54 -5.91 0.96
C ASN A 24 -13.52 -4.90 0.33
N PRO A 25 -14.83 -4.97 0.63
CA PRO A 25 -15.81 -4.05 0.06
C PRO A 25 -15.60 -2.59 0.46
N HIS A 26 -14.87 -2.34 1.55
CA HIS A 26 -14.54 -0.99 2.03
C HIS A 26 -13.09 -0.58 1.69
N ALA A 27 -12.41 -1.29 0.82
CA ALA A 27 -11.11 -0.91 0.29
C ALA A 27 -11.27 -0.32 -1.11
N TRP A 28 -10.55 0.76 -1.38
CA TRP A 28 -10.50 1.39 -2.68
C TRP A 28 -9.24 0.96 -3.43
N ILE A 29 -9.43 0.19 -4.48
CA ILE A 29 -8.34 -0.23 -5.36
C ILE A 29 -8.52 0.48 -6.68
N VAL A 30 -7.56 1.34 -7.02
CA VAL A 30 -7.57 2.18 -8.22
C VAL A 30 -6.51 1.66 -9.20
N GLY A 31 -6.84 1.68 -10.49
CA GLY A 31 -5.95 1.13 -11.50
C GLY A 31 -5.91 -0.40 -11.44
N GLU A 32 -4.81 -0.97 -11.92
CA GLU A 32 -4.61 -2.41 -12.00
C GLU A 32 -3.31 -2.83 -11.29
N PRO A 33 -3.24 -2.74 -9.96
CA PRO A 33 -2.07 -3.21 -9.25
C PRO A 33 -1.91 -4.72 -9.38
N GLU A 34 -0.68 -5.19 -9.44
CA GLU A 34 -0.36 -6.61 -9.35
C GLU A 34 -0.31 -7.01 -7.88
N ILE A 35 -1.28 -7.80 -7.44
CA ILE A 35 -1.39 -8.25 -6.05
C ILE A 35 -1.23 -9.77 -6.02
N GLY A 36 -0.25 -10.23 -5.26
CA GLY A 36 0.08 -11.64 -5.13
C GLY A 36 -0.98 -12.46 -4.39
N ASP A 37 -0.63 -13.70 -4.08
CA ASP A 37 -1.48 -14.65 -3.36
C ASP A 37 -1.43 -14.40 -1.85
N ASP A 38 -2.50 -14.83 -1.15
CA ASP A 38 -2.59 -14.75 0.31
C ASP A 38 -2.31 -13.33 0.86
N VAL A 39 -2.85 -12.31 0.20
CA VAL A 39 -2.72 -10.92 0.63
C VAL A 39 -3.99 -10.50 1.37
N TRP A 40 -3.82 -9.98 2.58
CA TRP A 40 -4.90 -9.35 3.34
C TRP A 40 -4.91 -7.84 3.10
N ILE A 41 -6.08 -7.30 2.79
CA ILE A 41 -6.30 -5.85 2.68
C ILE A 41 -7.45 -5.45 3.59
N GLY A 42 -7.16 -4.64 4.59
CA GLY A 42 -8.13 -4.17 5.57
C GLY A 42 -9.07 -3.10 5.04
N ALA A 43 -10.08 -2.77 5.84
CA ALA A 43 -11.07 -1.76 5.51
C ALA A 43 -10.47 -0.34 5.44
N PHE A 44 -11.11 0.53 4.67
CA PHE A 44 -10.78 1.96 4.56
C PHE A 44 -9.36 2.21 4.02
N THR A 45 -8.86 1.28 3.22
CA THR A 45 -7.59 1.43 2.52
C THR A 45 -7.77 2.11 1.17
N VAL A 46 -6.72 2.77 0.71
CA VAL A 46 -6.58 3.26 -0.66
C VAL A 46 -5.36 2.62 -1.28
N ILE A 47 -5.57 1.81 -2.30
CA ILE A 47 -4.50 1.11 -3.02
C ILE A 47 -4.48 1.65 -4.45
N ASP A 48 -3.57 2.57 -4.71
CA ASP A 48 -3.44 3.22 -6.01
C ASP A 48 -2.37 2.55 -6.87
N GLY A 49 -2.82 1.82 -7.88
CA GLY A 49 -1.97 1.20 -8.88
C GLY A 49 -1.82 1.99 -10.18
N SER A 50 -2.31 3.22 -10.25
CA SER A 50 -2.36 3.99 -11.51
C SER A 50 -0.97 4.31 -12.10
N GLY A 51 0.06 4.38 -11.27
CA GLY A 51 1.46 4.58 -11.69
C GLY A 51 2.28 3.28 -11.75
N GLY A 52 1.66 2.15 -11.47
CA GLY A 52 2.30 0.84 -11.34
C GLY A 52 2.57 0.46 -9.89
N LEU A 53 1.98 -0.64 -9.43
CA LEU A 53 2.15 -1.14 -8.08
C LEU A 53 2.23 -2.67 -8.11
N VAL A 54 3.23 -3.20 -7.43
CA VAL A 54 3.35 -4.63 -7.18
C VAL A 54 3.31 -4.87 -5.67
N ILE A 55 2.43 -5.77 -5.24
CA ILE A 55 2.36 -6.26 -3.85
C ILE A 55 2.62 -7.75 -3.88
N GLY A 56 3.69 -8.19 -3.23
CA GLY A 56 4.08 -9.59 -3.17
C GLY A 56 3.15 -10.44 -2.32
N ASP A 57 3.33 -11.76 -2.43
CA ASP A 57 2.53 -12.75 -1.70
C ASP A 57 2.61 -12.57 -0.18
N GLY A 58 1.55 -12.94 0.52
CA GLY A 58 1.53 -13.03 1.98
C GLY A 58 1.62 -11.69 2.70
N CYS A 59 1.34 -10.57 2.04
CA CYS A 59 1.33 -9.26 2.69
C CYS A 59 0.07 -9.03 3.51
N ASP A 60 0.23 -8.37 4.65
CA ASP A 60 -0.87 -7.86 5.46
C ASP A 60 -0.90 -6.33 5.40
N ILE A 61 -1.94 -5.79 4.79
CA ILE A 61 -2.17 -4.35 4.69
C ILE A 61 -3.31 -3.99 5.63
N SER A 62 -2.98 -3.34 6.72
CA SER A 62 -3.91 -3.03 7.79
C SER A 62 -4.92 -1.94 7.41
N ALA A 63 -5.97 -1.80 8.22
CA ALA A 63 -7.01 -0.81 7.98
C ALA A 63 -6.45 0.62 7.88
N GLY A 64 -7.04 1.40 6.99
CA GLY A 64 -6.70 2.81 6.81
C GLY A 64 -5.37 3.08 6.10
N VAL A 65 -4.65 2.05 5.66
CA VAL A 65 -3.41 2.22 4.89
C VAL A 65 -3.71 2.88 3.54
N GLN A 66 -2.81 3.75 3.11
CA GLN A 66 -2.86 4.40 1.82
C GLN A 66 -1.54 4.16 1.08
N ILE A 67 -1.63 3.61 -0.13
CA ILE A 67 -0.47 3.40 -1.01
C ILE A 67 -0.72 4.18 -2.30
N TYR A 68 0.17 5.09 -2.61
CA TYR A 68 0.08 5.96 -3.78
C TYR A 68 1.20 5.70 -4.76
N THR A 69 0.88 5.75 -6.05
CA THR A 69 1.83 5.68 -7.16
C THR A 69 1.75 6.92 -8.05
N HIS A 70 1.09 7.97 -7.57
CA HIS A 70 1.03 9.27 -8.25
C HIS A 70 1.08 10.41 -7.24
N SER A 71 1.38 11.60 -7.73
CA SER A 71 1.32 12.86 -6.98
C SER A 71 0.77 13.98 -7.84
N THR A 72 -0.10 14.78 -7.26
CA THR A 72 -0.64 15.99 -7.89
C THR A 72 -0.03 17.27 -7.35
N VAL A 73 1.01 17.18 -6.51
CA VAL A 73 1.62 18.33 -5.85
C VAL A 73 2.09 19.36 -6.86
N GLU A 74 2.94 18.97 -7.80
CA GLU A 74 3.48 19.90 -8.80
C GLU A 74 2.38 20.45 -9.69
N ARG A 75 1.42 19.62 -10.10
CA ARG A 75 0.27 20.07 -10.89
C ARG A 75 -0.54 21.13 -10.16
N CYS A 76 -0.78 20.93 -8.87
CA CYS A 76 -1.55 21.87 -8.06
C CYS A 76 -0.80 23.19 -7.86
N VAL A 77 0.43 23.12 -7.38
CA VAL A 77 1.23 24.29 -7.02
C VAL A 77 1.67 25.13 -8.23
N SER A 78 1.83 24.50 -9.39
CA SER A 78 2.15 25.18 -10.64
C SER A 78 0.92 25.75 -11.37
N GLU A 79 -0.23 25.81 -10.72
CA GLU A 79 -1.48 26.25 -11.36
C GLU A 79 -1.80 25.43 -12.64
N ARG A 80 -1.49 24.13 -12.61
CA ARG A 80 -1.67 23.15 -13.69
C ARG A 80 -0.69 23.28 -14.87
N ALA A 81 0.39 24.05 -14.71
CA ALA A 81 1.44 24.11 -15.72
C ALA A 81 2.25 22.81 -15.85
N ARG A 82 2.26 21.99 -14.79
CA ARG A 82 2.89 20.66 -14.77
C ARG A 82 1.84 19.56 -14.70
N ASP A 83 2.20 18.40 -15.22
CA ASP A 83 1.35 17.20 -15.20
C ASP A 83 1.38 16.48 -13.85
N ILE A 84 0.46 15.53 -13.70
CA ILE A 84 0.48 14.56 -12.60
C ILE A 84 1.73 13.69 -12.72
N GLN A 85 2.47 13.59 -11.63
CA GLN A 85 3.62 12.72 -11.56
C GLN A 85 3.20 11.29 -11.22
N ARG A 86 3.87 10.31 -11.81
CA ARG A 86 3.69 8.89 -11.52
C ARG A 86 5.04 8.22 -11.35
N ALA A 87 5.14 7.34 -10.37
CA ALA A 87 6.27 6.46 -10.17
C ALA A 87 5.79 5.14 -9.61
N SER A 88 6.24 4.05 -10.18
CA SER A 88 5.89 2.71 -9.69
C SER A 88 6.44 2.45 -8.30
N SER A 89 5.66 1.71 -7.50
CA SER A 89 6.05 1.27 -6.17
C SER A 89 6.05 -0.25 -6.10
N SER A 90 6.92 -0.80 -5.27
CA SER A 90 7.07 -2.23 -5.06
C SER A 90 7.04 -2.57 -3.58
N ILE A 91 6.14 -3.46 -3.20
CA ILE A 91 6.06 -4.05 -1.87
C ILE A 91 6.42 -5.52 -2.01
N GLY A 92 7.51 -5.93 -1.38
CA GLY A 92 7.97 -7.31 -1.41
C GLY A 92 6.99 -8.27 -0.72
N ARG A 93 7.23 -9.57 -0.85
CA ARG A 93 6.40 -10.59 -0.17
C ARG A 93 6.52 -10.51 1.36
N ASN A 94 5.47 -10.93 2.05
CA ASN A 94 5.45 -11.00 3.53
C ASN A 94 5.79 -9.65 4.20
N VAL A 95 5.31 -8.56 3.65
CA VAL A 95 5.42 -7.23 4.25
C VAL A 95 4.16 -6.92 5.03
N HIS A 96 4.33 -6.48 6.27
CA HIS A 96 3.24 -5.98 7.09
C HIS A 96 3.22 -4.44 7.04
N ILE A 97 2.09 -3.87 6.67
CA ILE A 97 1.89 -2.42 6.70
C ILE A 97 0.86 -2.10 7.77
N GLY A 98 1.32 -1.44 8.82
CA GLY A 98 0.52 -1.10 9.99
C GLY A 98 -0.58 -0.09 9.72
N ALA A 99 -1.61 -0.07 10.56
CA ALA A 99 -2.80 0.76 10.41
C ALA A 99 -2.46 2.24 10.18
N ASN A 100 -3.20 2.86 9.26
CA ASN A 100 -3.06 4.28 8.91
C ASN A 100 -1.69 4.71 8.39
N ALA A 101 -0.82 3.79 8.03
CA ALA A 101 0.43 4.14 7.36
C ALA A 101 0.15 4.66 5.94
N VAL A 102 1.03 5.53 5.47
CA VAL A 102 1.00 6.08 4.11
C VAL A 102 2.29 5.72 3.41
N VAL A 103 2.18 5.18 2.20
CA VAL A 103 3.32 4.86 1.33
C VAL A 103 3.21 5.70 0.07
N LEU A 104 4.17 6.59 -0.14
CA LEU A 104 4.17 7.49 -1.28
C LEU A 104 4.85 6.86 -2.51
N MET A 105 4.65 7.48 -3.67
CA MET A 105 5.09 6.95 -4.97
C MET A 105 6.60 6.67 -5.02
N GLY A 106 6.96 5.64 -5.76
CA GLY A 106 8.36 5.25 -5.97
C GLY A 106 9.00 4.50 -4.82
N ALA A 107 8.26 4.16 -3.76
CA ALA A 107 8.79 3.36 -2.67
C ALA A 107 9.08 1.92 -3.11
N ASP A 108 10.21 1.40 -2.68
CA ASP A 108 10.63 0.01 -2.87
C ASP A 108 10.92 -0.62 -1.50
N ILE A 109 9.99 -1.43 -1.03
CA ILE A 109 10.06 -2.05 0.29
C ILE A 109 10.40 -3.53 0.13
N GLY A 110 11.57 -3.91 0.61
CA GLY A 110 12.07 -5.29 0.55
C GLY A 110 11.19 -6.26 1.35
N HIS A 111 11.23 -7.53 0.97
CA HIS A 111 10.43 -8.59 1.60
C HIS A 111 10.65 -8.71 3.12
N HIS A 112 9.68 -9.27 3.83
CA HIS A 112 9.72 -9.48 5.29
C HIS A 112 9.96 -8.21 6.11
N SER A 113 9.56 -7.06 5.57
CA SER A 113 9.66 -5.77 6.25
C SER A 113 8.36 -5.41 6.97
N VAL A 114 8.47 -4.49 7.89
CA VAL A 114 7.35 -3.94 8.66
C VAL A 114 7.33 -2.43 8.50
N VAL A 115 6.20 -1.91 8.03
CA VAL A 115 5.89 -0.48 8.13
C VAL A 115 5.03 -0.28 9.37
N ALA A 116 5.52 0.50 10.32
CA ALA A 116 4.82 0.72 11.57
C ALA A 116 3.51 1.51 11.36
N ALA A 117 2.54 1.31 12.25
CA ALA A 117 1.30 2.05 12.22
C ALA A 117 1.56 3.56 12.22
N GLY A 118 0.82 4.30 11.41
CA GLY A 118 0.93 5.75 11.29
C GLY A 118 2.21 6.27 10.63
N ALA A 119 3.10 5.41 10.17
CA ALA A 119 4.30 5.84 9.46
C ALA A 119 3.98 6.47 8.11
N VAL A 120 4.81 7.42 7.68
CA VAL A 120 4.75 7.98 6.32
C VAL A 120 6.04 7.64 5.59
N VAL A 121 5.97 6.65 4.72
CA VAL A 121 7.08 6.27 3.82
C VAL A 121 7.11 7.26 2.68
N THR A 122 8.15 8.10 2.65
CA THR A 122 8.27 9.18 1.67
C THR A 122 8.60 8.66 0.27
N GLU A 123 8.44 9.53 -0.71
CA GLU A 123 8.69 9.24 -2.12
C GLU A 123 10.08 8.65 -2.33
N ASN A 124 10.17 7.63 -3.19
CA ASN A 124 11.42 6.98 -3.60
C ASN A 124 12.23 6.34 -2.46
N THR A 125 11.59 6.08 -1.31
CA THR A 125 12.25 5.36 -0.21
C THR A 125 12.59 3.95 -0.66
N VAL A 126 13.85 3.53 -0.44
CA VAL A 126 14.30 2.15 -0.65
C VAL A 126 14.61 1.54 0.71
N ALA A 127 13.93 0.45 1.03
CA ALA A 127 14.15 -0.31 2.25
C ALA A 127 14.60 -1.73 1.91
N PRO A 128 15.79 -2.17 2.37
CA PRO A 128 16.23 -3.54 2.15
C PRO A 128 15.31 -4.54 2.86
N PRO A 129 15.35 -5.83 2.49
CA PRO A 129 14.59 -6.86 3.18
C PRO A 129 14.79 -6.84 4.69
N TYR A 130 13.75 -7.29 5.42
CA TYR A 130 13.74 -7.32 6.90
C TYR A 130 13.89 -5.96 7.58
N SER A 131 13.52 -4.87 6.90
CA SER A 131 13.52 -3.53 7.51
C SER A 131 12.30 -3.28 8.38
N VAL A 132 12.48 -2.39 9.36
CA VAL A 132 11.38 -1.69 10.02
C VAL A 132 11.40 -0.23 9.55
N LEU A 133 10.27 0.25 9.03
CA LEU A 133 10.08 1.64 8.66
C LEU A 133 9.10 2.27 9.66
N ARG A 134 9.51 3.32 10.34
CA ARG A 134 8.67 3.97 11.36
C ARG A 134 8.86 5.46 11.42
N GLY A 135 7.82 6.16 11.81
CA GLY A 135 7.81 7.60 12.05
C GLY A 135 7.30 8.43 10.87
N VAL A 136 7.31 9.74 11.03
CA VAL A 136 6.87 10.74 10.06
C VAL A 136 7.91 11.85 9.97
N PRO A 137 8.73 11.91 8.91
CA PRO A 137 8.89 10.92 7.85
C PRO A 137 9.44 9.60 8.40
N ALA A 138 9.10 8.49 7.75
CA ALA A 138 9.58 7.19 8.18
C ALA A 138 11.09 7.06 8.01
N ARG A 139 11.73 6.52 9.04
CA ARG A 139 13.14 6.10 8.99
C ARG A 139 13.23 4.61 8.77
N VAL A 140 14.19 4.20 7.98
CA VAL A 140 14.45 2.79 7.65
C VAL A 140 15.48 2.24 8.65
N PHE A 141 15.13 1.13 9.29
CA PHE A 141 15.99 0.38 10.19
C PHE A 141 16.22 -1.01 9.59
N PRO A 142 17.33 -1.20 8.84
CA PRO A 142 17.63 -2.49 8.21
C PRO A 142 17.75 -3.61 9.23
N ASP A 143 17.37 -4.82 8.82
CA ASP A 143 17.39 -6.04 9.62
C ASP A 143 16.54 -6.03 10.91
N ALA A 144 15.94 -4.91 11.26
CA ALA A 144 15.18 -4.77 12.51
C ALA A 144 13.90 -5.64 12.56
N ALA A 145 13.40 -6.10 11.42
CA ALA A 145 12.23 -6.97 11.35
C ALA A 145 12.58 -8.46 11.54
N ARG A 146 13.85 -8.87 11.53
CA ARG A 146 14.24 -10.28 11.71
C ARG A 146 13.72 -10.87 13.01
N ARG A 147 13.65 -10.09 14.07
CA ARG A 147 13.11 -10.51 15.38
C ARG A 147 11.65 -11.00 15.33
N PHE A 148 10.93 -10.72 14.25
CA PHE A 148 9.55 -11.19 14.06
C PHE A 148 9.48 -12.45 13.20
N ALA A 149 10.57 -12.84 12.54
CA ALA A 149 10.63 -13.98 11.63
C ALA A 149 11.22 -15.24 12.27
N ASP A 150 11.94 -15.12 13.38
CA ASP A 150 12.64 -16.21 14.09
C ASP A 150 11.77 -16.88 15.16
#